data_fcfb3833cb9eb12d4cc6f5cbb4a93632
#
_entry.id   fcfb3833cb9eb12d4cc6f5cbb4a93632
#
_cell.length_a   1.000
_cell.length_b   1.000
_cell.length_c   1.000
_cell.angle_alpha   90.00
_cell.angle_beta   90.00
_cell.angle_gamma   90.00
#
_symmetry.space_group_name_H-M   'P 1'
#
loop_
_entity.id
_entity.type
_entity.pdbx_description
1 polymer ?
#
loop_
_entity_poly.entity_id
_entity_poly.type
_entity_poly.pdbx_seq_one_letter_code
_entity_poly.pdbx_strand_id
1 'polypeptide(L)'
;MKKIAFLFPGQGSQSVGMLDAWNNHPSVLETLKEASDALNEDLGRLISTGTKEDLSLTTNTQPVMLVAGVAAYRVWRSEGGAEPSVMAGHSLGEYSALVCSGVLSLQDAAPLVRFRAKSMQDAVPVGTGAMAAILGLASDKVIEGCSQVSLETPEESVQAVNFNDPLQTVIAGTVGGVNKACEVLKSMGAKRALILPVSAPFHSVLMKPAAEQLKEKLESTKFNAPLIEIINNVDVSIQKEPELIKESLYRQAFNPVRWVETIRAMKDIGVYLTVESGPGKVLSGLTLRIEPSMQSAPLYDPSSLAKLQEMLASE
;
A
#
# COMPACT_ATOMS: atom_id res chain seq x y z
N MET A 1 0.45 -12.55 25.78
CA MET A 1 0.58 -11.12 25.42
C MET A 1 -0.40 -10.81 24.30
N LYS A 2 -1.04 -9.64 24.36
CA LYS A 2 -1.91 -9.16 23.29
C LYS A 2 -1.08 -8.90 22.03
N LYS A 3 -1.54 -9.38 20.88
CA LYS A 3 -0.81 -9.23 19.61
C LYS A 3 -1.12 -7.91 18.94
N ILE A 4 -0.09 -7.16 18.55
CA ILE A 4 -0.20 -5.95 17.74
C ILE A 4 0.29 -6.22 16.31
N ALA A 5 -0.29 -5.56 15.33
CA ALA A 5 0.17 -5.59 13.95
C ALA A 5 0.53 -4.19 13.45
N PHE A 6 1.52 -4.10 12.57
CA PHE A 6 1.85 -2.85 11.88
C PHE A 6 1.37 -2.91 10.43
N LEU A 7 0.67 -1.85 10.04
CA LEU A 7 0.15 -1.64 8.70
C LEU A 7 0.90 -0.48 8.03
N PHE A 8 1.23 -0.65 6.76
CA PHE A 8 1.95 0.38 6.00
C PHE A 8 1.08 0.86 4.84
N PRO A 9 0.76 2.18 4.78
CA PRO A 9 -0.06 2.73 3.72
C PRO A 9 0.68 2.73 2.38
N GLY A 10 -0.09 2.64 1.30
CA GLY A 10 0.38 2.83 -0.06
C GLY A 10 0.17 4.25 -0.57
N GLN A 11 0.10 4.39 -1.89
CA GLN A 11 -0.18 5.64 -2.58
C GLN A 11 -1.57 6.18 -2.20
N GLY A 12 -1.68 7.52 -2.04
CA GLY A 12 -2.91 8.23 -1.69
C GLY A 12 -2.87 8.91 -0.32
N SER A 13 -1.93 8.54 0.55
CA SER A 13 -1.76 9.13 1.88
C SER A 13 -0.63 10.19 1.94
N GLN A 14 0.10 10.40 0.85
CA GLN A 14 1.20 11.36 0.80
C GLN A 14 0.68 12.81 0.87
N SER A 15 1.44 13.65 1.56
CA SER A 15 1.21 15.09 1.62
C SER A 15 2.53 15.85 1.78
N VAL A 16 2.56 17.08 1.27
CA VAL A 16 3.71 17.98 1.47
C VAL A 16 3.91 18.16 2.98
N GLY A 17 5.15 18.06 3.44
CA GLY A 17 5.50 18.21 4.86
C GLY A 17 5.10 17.03 5.75
N MET A 18 4.74 15.87 5.20
CA MET A 18 4.22 14.73 5.98
C MET A 18 5.19 14.17 7.04
N LEU A 19 6.46 14.55 7.01
CA LEU A 19 7.46 14.18 8.03
C LEU A 19 7.89 15.36 8.91
N ASP A 20 7.46 16.59 8.63
CA ASP A 20 7.93 17.80 9.32
C ASP A 20 7.57 17.81 10.81
N ALA A 21 6.44 17.23 11.19
CA ALA A 21 6.00 17.14 12.58
C ALA A 21 6.94 16.32 13.49
N TRP A 22 7.79 15.47 12.92
CA TRP A 22 8.79 14.71 13.66
C TRP A 22 9.98 15.54 14.17
N ASN A 23 10.04 16.85 13.84
CA ASN A 23 11.02 17.82 14.38
C ASN A 23 12.48 17.34 14.37
N ASN A 24 12.94 16.83 13.22
CA ASN A 24 14.30 16.30 13.04
C ASN A 24 14.63 15.10 13.95
N HIS A 25 13.65 14.25 14.26
CA HIS A 25 13.90 13.01 14.99
C HIS A 25 15.03 12.20 14.32
N PRO A 26 16.06 11.72 15.07
CA PRO A 26 17.23 11.07 14.48
C PRO A 26 16.85 9.92 13.53
N SER A 27 15.92 9.04 13.91
CA SER A 27 15.48 7.93 13.07
C SER A 27 14.84 8.38 11.76
N VAL A 28 14.18 9.54 11.72
CA VAL A 28 13.61 10.11 10.50
C VAL A 28 14.71 10.65 9.59
N LEU A 29 15.66 11.42 10.16
CA LEU A 29 16.78 11.97 9.39
C LEU A 29 17.67 10.88 8.80
N GLU A 30 17.99 9.84 9.59
CA GLU A 30 18.77 8.67 9.13
C GLU A 30 18.05 7.93 7.99
N THR A 31 16.74 7.71 8.13
CA THR A 31 15.94 7.03 7.12
C THR A 31 15.88 7.85 5.82
N LEU A 32 15.66 9.15 5.91
CA LEU A 32 15.68 10.06 4.76
C LEU A 32 17.04 10.05 4.07
N LYS A 33 18.12 10.13 4.87
CA LYS A 33 19.49 10.12 4.33
C LYS A 33 19.79 8.81 3.62
N GLU A 34 19.50 7.67 4.25
CA GLU A 34 19.75 6.33 3.69
C GLU A 34 19.06 6.14 2.33
N ALA A 35 17.77 6.50 2.24
CA ALA A 35 17.02 6.37 1.00
C ALA A 35 17.43 7.40 -0.07
N SER A 36 17.75 8.64 0.35
CA SER A 36 18.23 9.70 -0.55
C SER A 36 19.59 9.32 -1.18
N ASP A 37 20.51 8.80 -0.36
CA ASP A 37 21.80 8.32 -0.84
C ASP A 37 21.62 7.16 -1.84
N ALA A 38 20.72 6.21 -1.56
CA ALA A 38 20.46 5.06 -2.42
C ALA A 38 19.86 5.45 -3.78
N LEU A 39 19.09 6.54 -3.84
CA LEU A 39 18.50 7.06 -5.07
C LEU A 39 19.35 8.15 -5.74
N ASN A 40 20.37 8.68 -5.03
CA ASN A 40 21.09 9.88 -5.42
C ASN A 40 20.13 11.07 -5.68
N GLU A 41 19.13 11.22 -4.79
CA GLU A 41 18.08 12.23 -4.86
C GLU A 41 17.84 12.82 -3.46
N ASP A 42 17.38 14.07 -3.37
CA ASP A 42 17.01 14.70 -2.10
C ASP A 42 15.51 14.47 -1.80
N LEU A 43 15.20 13.32 -1.20
CA LEU A 43 13.83 12.97 -0.81
C LEU A 43 13.31 13.86 0.32
N GLY A 44 14.19 14.33 1.22
CA GLY A 44 13.81 15.25 2.28
C GLY A 44 13.25 16.55 1.73
N ARG A 45 13.94 17.15 0.76
CA ARG A 45 13.48 18.34 0.05
C ARG A 45 12.18 18.07 -0.73
N LEU A 46 12.09 16.95 -1.43
CA LEU A 46 10.88 16.58 -2.17
C LEU A 46 9.66 16.49 -1.23
N ILE A 47 9.81 15.88 -0.05
CA ILE A 47 8.73 15.71 0.91
C ILE A 47 8.35 17.04 1.56
N SER A 48 9.32 17.86 1.97
CA SER A 48 9.05 19.07 2.77
C SER A 48 8.63 20.27 1.91
N THR A 49 9.17 20.40 0.70
CA THR A 49 8.99 21.59 -0.15
C THR A 49 8.59 21.31 -1.59
N GLY A 50 8.45 20.04 -1.97
CA GLY A 50 7.90 19.64 -3.28
C GLY A 50 6.45 20.07 -3.45
N THR A 51 5.99 20.16 -4.69
CA THR A 51 4.57 20.45 -4.95
C THR A 51 3.69 19.23 -4.71
N LYS A 52 2.39 19.44 -4.56
CA LYS A 52 1.42 18.34 -4.49
C LYS A 52 1.46 17.49 -5.75
N GLU A 53 1.64 18.12 -6.88
CA GLU A 53 1.77 17.50 -8.20
C GLU A 53 3.01 16.60 -8.25
N ASP A 54 4.18 17.07 -7.79
CA ASP A 54 5.41 16.28 -7.72
C ASP A 54 5.23 15.04 -6.85
N LEU A 55 4.60 15.19 -5.66
CA LEU A 55 4.34 14.07 -4.76
C LEU A 55 3.29 13.10 -5.30
N SER A 56 2.43 13.54 -6.22
CA SER A 56 1.38 12.70 -6.83
C SER A 56 1.87 11.91 -8.04
N LEU A 57 3.05 12.20 -8.56
CA LEU A 57 3.68 11.38 -9.58
C LEU A 57 4.04 10.02 -8.96
N THR A 58 3.49 8.95 -9.51
CA THR A 58 3.71 7.58 -8.99
C THR A 58 5.20 7.26 -8.77
N THR A 59 6.06 7.73 -9.67
CA THR A 59 7.51 7.57 -9.54
C THR A 59 8.08 8.21 -8.29
N ASN A 60 7.53 9.30 -7.82
CA ASN A 60 7.91 9.98 -6.58
C ASN A 60 7.12 9.43 -5.38
N THR A 61 5.81 9.22 -5.54
CA THR A 61 4.93 8.75 -4.47
C THR A 61 5.44 7.46 -3.83
N GLN A 62 5.86 6.48 -4.63
CA GLN A 62 6.27 5.19 -4.08
C GLN A 62 7.52 5.29 -3.18
N PRO A 63 8.63 5.91 -3.57
CA PRO A 63 9.79 6.09 -2.69
C PRO A 63 9.48 6.92 -1.44
N VAL A 64 8.75 8.03 -1.56
CA VAL A 64 8.46 8.87 -0.38
C VAL A 64 7.54 8.18 0.62
N MET A 65 6.58 7.38 0.16
CA MET A 65 5.72 6.57 1.03
C MET A 65 6.47 5.42 1.70
N LEU A 66 7.39 4.76 0.98
CA LEU A 66 8.30 3.78 1.58
C LEU A 66 9.07 4.41 2.74
N VAL A 67 9.72 5.55 2.49
CA VAL A 67 10.53 6.26 3.50
C VAL A 67 9.70 6.67 4.69
N ALA A 68 8.52 7.25 4.46
CA ALA A 68 7.65 7.71 5.54
C ALA A 68 7.15 6.56 6.43
N GLY A 69 6.77 5.44 5.83
CA GLY A 69 6.35 4.24 6.57
C GLY A 69 7.48 3.65 7.41
N VAL A 70 8.67 3.51 6.81
CA VAL A 70 9.86 2.98 7.51
C VAL A 70 10.33 3.93 8.60
N ALA A 71 10.34 5.25 8.35
CA ALA A 71 10.75 6.25 9.33
C ALA A 71 9.85 6.22 10.58
N ALA A 72 8.53 6.19 10.41
CA ALA A 72 7.59 6.12 11.53
C ALA A 72 7.78 4.84 12.35
N TYR A 73 7.99 3.69 11.71
CA TYR A 73 8.29 2.45 12.40
C TYR A 73 9.63 2.51 13.16
N ARG A 74 10.69 3.08 12.56
CA ARG A 74 11.99 3.25 13.22
C ARG A 74 11.89 4.19 14.43
N VAL A 75 11.08 5.25 14.36
CA VAL A 75 10.76 6.09 15.52
C VAL A 75 10.11 5.25 16.61
N TRP A 76 9.05 4.50 16.29
CA TRP A 76 8.40 3.62 17.26
C TRP A 76 9.40 2.70 17.98
N ARG A 77 10.30 2.05 17.23
CA ARG A 77 11.29 1.13 17.81
C ARG A 77 12.35 1.85 18.65
N SER A 78 12.81 3.03 18.25
CA SER A 78 13.81 3.81 18.99
C SER A 78 13.26 4.40 20.29
N GLU A 79 11.95 4.63 20.35
CA GLU A 79 11.24 5.08 21.55
C GLU A 79 10.76 3.90 22.45
N GLY A 80 11.34 2.72 22.27
CA GLY A 80 11.06 1.54 23.10
C GLY A 80 9.77 0.80 22.75
N GLY A 81 9.16 1.10 21.63
CA GLY A 81 7.94 0.44 21.17
C GLY A 81 8.11 -1.07 20.96
N ALA A 82 7.10 -1.83 21.35
CA ALA A 82 7.10 -3.28 21.26
C ALA A 82 7.19 -3.77 19.79
N GLU A 83 7.82 -4.92 19.61
CA GLU A 83 7.85 -5.57 18.31
C GLU A 83 6.46 -6.12 17.93
N PRO A 84 5.96 -5.86 16.72
CA PRO A 84 4.68 -6.40 16.30
C PRO A 84 4.76 -7.90 16.04
N SER A 85 3.64 -8.58 16.21
CA SER A 85 3.52 -10.01 15.92
C SER A 85 3.46 -10.31 14.42
N VAL A 86 2.94 -9.36 13.63
CA VAL A 86 2.77 -9.49 12.19
C VAL A 86 2.71 -8.10 11.55
N MET A 87 3.08 -8.03 10.29
CA MET A 87 3.01 -6.82 9.47
C MET A 87 2.21 -7.07 8.19
N ALA A 88 1.64 -6.02 7.63
CA ALA A 88 1.17 -5.99 6.25
C ALA A 88 1.27 -4.57 5.69
N GLY A 89 1.33 -4.46 4.39
CA GLY A 89 1.27 -3.16 3.73
C GLY A 89 0.35 -3.19 2.53
N HIS A 90 -0.33 -2.09 2.27
CA HIS A 90 -1.24 -1.97 1.13
C HIS A 90 -0.45 -1.62 -0.12
N SER A 91 -0.41 -2.50 -1.13
CA SER A 91 0.32 -2.29 -2.39
C SER A 91 1.80 -1.92 -2.14
N LEU A 92 2.20 -0.67 -2.40
CA LEU A 92 3.54 -0.15 -2.08
C LEU A 92 3.93 -0.41 -0.61
N GLY A 93 2.98 -0.28 0.30
CA GLY A 93 3.21 -0.49 1.73
C GLY A 93 3.75 -1.88 2.07
N GLU A 94 3.51 -2.89 1.25
CA GLU A 94 4.11 -4.22 1.45
C GLU A 94 5.66 -4.17 1.41
N TYR A 95 6.23 -3.30 0.56
CA TYR A 95 7.68 -3.07 0.55
C TYR A 95 8.18 -2.39 1.83
N SER A 96 7.40 -1.48 2.41
CA SER A 96 7.71 -0.89 3.73
C SER A 96 7.70 -1.95 4.82
N ALA A 97 6.72 -2.86 4.81
CA ALA A 97 6.66 -4.00 5.72
C ALA A 97 7.88 -4.92 5.56
N LEU A 98 8.31 -5.19 4.31
CA LEU A 98 9.48 -6.00 4.01
C LEU A 98 10.78 -5.36 4.52
N VAL A 99 10.92 -4.04 4.44
CA VAL A 99 12.07 -3.34 5.04
C VAL A 99 12.02 -3.44 6.57
N CYS A 100 10.89 -3.15 7.18
CA CYS A 100 10.73 -3.14 8.64
C CYS A 100 10.86 -4.53 9.27
N SER A 101 10.58 -5.60 8.53
CA SER A 101 10.76 -6.99 8.95
C SER A 101 12.16 -7.56 8.67
N GLY A 102 13.05 -6.78 8.06
CA GLY A 102 14.43 -7.19 7.75
C GLY A 102 14.59 -8.03 6.47
N VAL A 103 13.55 -8.18 5.66
CA VAL A 103 13.62 -8.89 4.36
C VAL A 103 14.44 -8.10 3.36
N LEU A 104 14.25 -6.79 3.29
CA LEU A 104 14.97 -5.86 2.43
C LEU A 104 15.74 -4.84 3.25
N SER A 105 16.93 -4.44 2.80
CA SER A 105 17.52 -3.18 3.24
C SER A 105 16.77 -2.00 2.63
N LEU A 106 16.73 -0.85 3.30
CA LEU A 106 16.14 0.34 2.71
C LEU A 106 16.94 0.83 1.48
N GLN A 107 18.25 0.59 1.49
CA GLN A 107 19.15 0.90 0.36
C GLN A 107 18.79 0.09 -0.90
N ASP A 108 18.35 -1.15 -0.76
CA ASP A 108 17.89 -1.98 -1.87
C ASP A 108 16.42 -1.67 -2.23
N ALA A 109 15.59 -1.43 -1.22
CA ALA A 109 14.16 -1.19 -1.41
C ALA A 109 13.85 0.14 -2.11
N ALA A 110 14.58 1.23 -1.82
CA ALA A 110 14.32 2.54 -2.41
C ALA A 110 14.49 2.53 -3.95
N PRO A 111 15.61 2.02 -4.52
CA PRO A 111 15.73 1.86 -5.97
C PRO A 111 14.74 0.85 -6.56
N LEU A 112 14.41 -0.22 -5.82
CA LEU A 112 13.45 -1.23 -6.26
C LEU A 112 12.04 -0.63 -6.41
N VAL A 113 11.57 0.14 -5.46
CA VAL A 113 10.24 0.77 -5.55
C VAL A 113 10.20 1.91 -6.57
N ARG A 114 11.32 2.62 -6.78
CA ARG A 114 11.46 3.60 -7.88
C ARG A 114 11.33 2.89 -9.23
N PHE A 115 11.99 1.76 -9.39
CA PHE A 115 11.89 0.94 -10.58
C PHE A 115 10.46 0.40 -10.78
N ARG A 116 9.85 -0.15 -9.71
CA ARG A 116 8.44 -0.58 -9.71
C ARG A 116 7.51 0.52 -10.19
N ALA A 117 7.63 1.71 -9.60
CA ALA A 117 6.80 2.86 -9.95
C ALA A 117 6.93 3.25 -11.42
N LYS A 118 8.16 3.28 -11.93
CA LYS A 118 8.43 3.60 -13.33
C LYS A 118 7.86 2.52 -14.26
N SER A 119 8.13 1.25 -14.00
CA SER A 119 7.62 0.14 -14.83
C SER A 119 6.10 0.13 -14.86
N MET A 120 5.44 0.37 -13.72
CA MET A 120 3.97 0.43 -13.66
C MET A 120 3.40 1.66 -14.39
N GLN A 121 4.09 2.81 -14.32
CA GLN A 121 3.68 4.02 -15.06
C GLN A 121 3.82 3.82 -16.57
N ASP A 122 4.88 3.13 -17.00
CA ASP A 122 5.22 2.93 -18.41
C ASP A 122 4.50 1.71 -19.02
N ALA A 123 3.77 0.91 -18.23
CA ALA A 123 3.11 -0.33 -18.67
C ALA A 123 2.04 -0.12 -19.74
N VAL A 124 1.40 1.04 -19.72
CA VAL A 124 0.39 1.44 -20.70
C VAL A 124 0.64 2.88 -21.16
N PRO A 125 0.25 3.25 -22.39
CA PRO A 125 0.33 4.63 -22.85
C PRO A 125 -0.44 5.57 -21.92
N VAL A 126 0.09 6.76 -21.68
CA VAL A 126 -0.56 7.78 -20.86
C VAL A 126 -1.96 8.09 -21.41
N GLY A 127 -2.96 8.12 -20.53
CA GLY A 127 -4.35 8.40 -20.90
C GLY A 127 -5.16 7.19 -21.41
N THR A 128 -4.56 6.00 -21.45
CA THR A 128 -5.29 4.77 -21.86
C THR A 128 -5.79 3.94 -20.66
N GLY A 129 -5.16 4.07 -19.49
CA GLY A 129 -5.56 3.40 -18.27
C GLY A 129 -6.30 4.33 -17.30
N ALA A 130 -7.16 3.76 -16.48
CA ALA A 130 -7.90 4.47 -15.44
C ALA A 130 -8.17 3.58 -14.24
N MET A 131 -8.50 4.22 -13.12
CA MET A 131 -9.00 3.57 -11.91
C MET A 131 -10.20 4.34 -11.35
N ALA A 132 -11.10 3.64 -10.66
CA ALA A 132 -12.21 4.27 -9.96
C ALA A 132 -12.49 3.59 -8.62
N ALA A 133 -12.86 4.37 -7.62
CA ALA A 133 -13.35 3.86 -6.34
C ALA A 133 -14.86 3.69 -6.39
N ILE A 134 -15.33 2.47 -6.12
CA ILE A 134 -16.74 2.10 -6.04
C ILE A 134 -17.10 2.00 -4.56
N LEU A 135 -18.09 2.82 -4.15
CA LEU A 135 -18.48 2.95 -2.76
C LEU A 135 -19.94 2.52 -2.55
N GLY A 136 -20.19 1.80 -1.47
CA GLY A 136 -21.55 1.41 -1.05
C GLY A 136 -22.12 0.22 -1.82
N LEU A 137 -21.27 -0.58 -2.47
CA LEU A 137 -21.64 -1.81 -3.17
C LEU A 137 -20.72 -2.93 -2.72
N ALA A 138 -21.24 -4.12 -2.48
CA ALA A 138 -20.48 -5.28 -2.05
C ALA A 138 -19.53 -5.76 -3.16
N SER A 139 -18.36 -6.29 -2.75
CA SER A 139 -17.26 -6.61 -3.67
C SER A 139 -17.63 -7.68 -4.71
N ASP A 140 -18.47 -8.66 -4.36
CA ASP A 140 -19.00 -9.66 -5.30
C ASP A 140 -19.79 -9.02 -6.42
N LYS A 141 -20.61 -8.02 -6.11
CA LYS A 141 -21.36 -7.23 -7.10
C LYS A 141 -20.46 -6.37 -7.98
N VAL A 142 -19.37 -5.84 -7.41
CA VAL A 142 -18.37 -5.09 -8.20
C VAL A 142 -17.68 -6.03 -9.19
N ILE A 143 -17.31 -7.23 -8.77
CA ILE A 143 -16.71 -8.26 -9.65
C ILE A 143 -17.69 -8.63 -10.77
N GLU A 144 -18.96 -8.88 -10.42
CA GLU A 144 -20.02 -9.20 -11.40
C GLU A 144 -20.15 -8.10 -12.45
N GLY A 145 -20.25 -6.83 -12.05
CA GLY A 145 -20.36 -5.70 -12.97
C GLY A 145 -19.15 -5.50 -13.87
N CYS A 146 -17.93 -5.67 -13.33
CA CYS A 146 -16.71 -5.65 -14.15
C CYS A 146 -16.69 -6.79 -15.18
N SER A 147 -17.10 -7.99 -14.79
CA SER A 147 -17.19 -9.14 -15.68
C SER A 147 -18.21 -8.93 -16.78
N GLN A 148 -19.37 -8.37 -16.45
CA GLN A 148 -20.40 -8.00 -17.44
C GLN A 148 -19.84 -7.05 -18.50
N VAL A 149 -19.15 -5.98 -18.09
CA VAL A 149 -18.56 -5.02 -19.03
C VAL A 149 -17.54 -5.69 -19.94
N SER A 150 -16.67 -6.55 -19.41
CA SER A 150 -15.66 -7.26 -20.20
C SER A 150 -16.27 -8.24 -21.19
N LEU A 151 -17.45 -8.83 -20.89
CA LEU A 151 -18.19 -9.70 -21.81
C LEU A 151 -18.91 -8.91 -22.91
N GLU A 152 -19.52 -7.78 -22.56
CA GLU A 152 -20.26 -6.93 -23.49
C GLU A 152 -19.36 -6.09 -24.40
N THR A 153 -18.13 -5.82 -23.98
CA THR A 153 -17.15 -4.97 -24.66
C THR A 153 -15.76 -5.63 -24.63
N PRO A 154 -15.53 -6.67 -25.43
CA PRO A 154 -14.29 -7.46 -25.38
C PRO A 154 -13.00 -6.67 -25.68
N GLU A 155 -13.10 -5.51 -26.34
CA GLU A 155 -12.01 -4.58 -26.60
C GLU A 155 -11.60 -3.76 -25.36
N GLU A 156 -12.45 -3.72 -24.35
CA GLU A 156 -12.20 -3.00 -23.09
C GLU A 156 -11.83 -3.98 -21.96
N SER A 157 -10.98 -3.51 -21.07
CA SER A 157 -10.57 -4.29 -19.89
C SER A 157 -10.95 -3.53 -18.62
N VAL A 158 -11.60 -4.20 -17.68
CA VAL A 158 -11.84 -3.66 -16.34
C VAL A 158 -11.92 -4.78 -15.31
N GLN A 159 -11.32 -4.57 -14.14
CA GLN A 159 -11.26 -5.56 -13.06
C GLN A 159 -11.40 -4.87 -11.69
N ALA A 160 -11.94 -5.59 -10.71
CA ALA A 160 -11.83 -5.24 -9.31
C ALA A 160 -10.40 -5.51 -8.83
N VAL A 161 -9.72 -4.50 -8.31
CA VAL A 161 -8.28 -4.56 -8.02
C VAL A 161 -7.88 -4.27 -6.58
N ASN A 162 -8.68 -3.52 -5.80
CA ASN A 162 -8.40 -3.34 -4.38
C ASN A 162 -9.69 -3.55 -3.58
N PHE A 163 -9.72 -4.59 -2.78
CA PHE A 163 -10.82 -4.89 -1.87
C PHE A 163 -10.54 -4.23 -0.52
N ASN A 164 -10.84 -2.93 -0.43
CA ASN A 164 -10.41 -2.06 0.66
C ASN A 164 -11.26 -2.19 1.93
N ASP A 165 -12.58 -2.31 1.77
CA ASP A 165 -13.50 -2.69 2.83
C ASP A 165 -14.72 -3.40 2.22
N PRO A 166 -15.65 -3.98 3.02
CA PRO A 166 -16.78 -4.75 2.48
C PRO A 166 -17.66 -4.02 1.46
N LEU A 167 -17.65 -2.68 1.47
CA LEU A 167 -18.44 -1.82 0.59
C LEU A 167 -17.60 -0.79 -0.18
N GLN A 168 -16.27 -1.00 -0.22
CA GLN A 168 -15.34 -0.15 -0.96
C GLN A 168 -14.37 -0.99 -1.78
N THR A 169 -14.55 -0.99 -3.08
CA THR A 169 -13.68 -1.69 -4.03
C THR A 169 -13.16 -0.69 -5.07
N VAL A 170 -11.86 -0.78 -5.39
CA VAL A 170 -11.28 -0.04 -6.52
C VAL A 170 -11.30 -0.95 -7.74
N ILE A 171 -11.69 -0.37 -8.88
CA ILE A 171 -11.62 -0.99 -10.19
C ILE A 171 -10.54 -0.33 -11.03
N ALA A 172 -9.93 -1.08 -11.93
CA ALA A 172 -8.90 -0.59 -12.84
C ALA A 172 -9.00 -1.28 -14.20
N GLY A 173 -8.58 -0.57 -15.24
CA GLY A 173 -8.62 -1.08 -16.61
C GLY A 173 -8.35 0.01 -17.64
N THR A 174 -8.85 -0.19 -18.85
CA THR A 174 -8.87 0.85 -19.89
C THR A 174 -9.84 1.97 -19.48
N VAL A 175 -9.61 3.17 -20.00
CA VAL A 175 -10.50 4.33 -19.70
C VAL A 175 -11.95 4.01 -20.09
N GLY A 176 -12.18 3.41 -21.26
CA GLY A 176 -13.53 3.03 -21.71
C GLY A 176 -14.16 1.97 -20.79
N GLY A 177 -13.41 0.93 -20.44
CA GLY A 177 -13.87 -0.13 -19.55
C GLY A 177 -14.23 0.38 -18.15
N VAL A 178 -13.37 1.23 -17.55
CA VAL A 178 -13.64 1.82 -16.23
C VAL A 178 -14.87 2.74 -16.26
N ASN A 179 -15.01 3.60 -17.28
CA ASN A 179 -16.16 4.49 -17.40
C ASN A 179 -17.47 3.69 -17.54
N LYS A 180 -17.50 2.69 -18.42
CA LYS A 180 -18.66 1.82 -18.59
C LYS A 180 -18.99 1.04 -17.31
N ALA A 181 -17.96 0.51 -16.61
CA ALA A 181 -18.16 -0.16 -15.34
C ALA A 181 -18.72 0.78 -14.25
N CYS A 182 -18.30 2.04 -14.20
CA CYS A 182 -18.88 3.02 -13.29
C CYS A 182 -20.38 3.22 -13.53
N GLU A 183 -20.85 3.22 -14.78
CA GLU A 183 -22.27 3.33 -15.12
C GLU A 183 -23.05 2.07 -14.70
N VAL A 184 -22.54 0.89 -15.07
CA VAL A 184 -23.13 -0.40 -14.70
C VAL A 184 -23.22 -0.56 -13.19
N LEU A 185 -22.14 -0.30 -12.47
CA LEU A 185 -22.09 -0.47 -11.02
C LEU A 185 -23.02 0.53 -10.28
N LYS A 186 -23.19 1.75 -10.80
CA LYS A 186 -24.21 2.67 -10.29
C LYS A 186 -25.63 2.12 -10.49
N SER A 187 -25.93 1.53 -11.65
CA SER A 187 -27.23 0.90 -11.88
C SER A 187 -27.47 -0.32 -10.98
N MET A 188 -26.38 -1.01 -10.57
CA MET A 188 -26.42 -2.13 -9.62
C MET A 188 -26.51 -1.69 -8.15
N GLY A 189 -26.52 -0.37 -7.87
CA GLY A 189 -26.74 0.18 -6.53
C GLY A 189 -25.51 0.78 -5.84
N ALA A 190 -24.38 0.96 -6.53
CA ALA A 190 -23.23 1.69 -5.97
C ALA A 190 -23.66 3.14 -5.63
N LYS A 191 -23.38 3.57 -4.39
CA LYS A 191 -23.69 4.92 -3.94
C LYS A 191 -22.84 5.97 -4.65
N ARG A 192 -21.57 5.65 -4.95
CA ARG A 192 -20.63 6.51 -5.67
C ARG A 192 -19.69 5.66 -6.52
N ALA A 193 -19.31 6.19 -7.67
CA ALA A 193 -18.21 5.72 -8.50
C ALA A 193 -17.35 6.95 -8.82
N LEU A 194 -16.13 6.99 -8.29
CA LEU A 194 -15.24 8.15 -8.32
C LEU A 194 -13.98 7.80 -9.10
N ILE A 195 -13.76 8.44 -10.23
CA ILE A 195 -12.49 8.32 -10.98
C ILE A 195 -11.35 8.83 -10.11
N LEU A 196 -10.30 8.04 -10.01
CA LEU A 196 -9.11 8.40 -9.24
C LEU A 196 -8.11 9.19 -10.09
N PRO A 197 -7.36 10.14 -9.50
CA PRO A 197 -6.38 10.95 -10.23
C PRO A 197 -5.08 10.18 -10.44
N VAL A 198 -5.16 9.02 -11.10
CA VAL A 198 -4.02 8.17 -11.47
C VAL A 198 -4.11 7.82 -12.94
N SER A 199 -2.96 7.65 -13.59
CA SER A 199 -2.87 7.46 -15.05
C SER A 199 -2.57 6.02 -15.47
N ALA A 200 -2.39 5.11 -14.50
CA ALA A 200 -2.12 3.70 -14.79
C ALA A 200 -3.13 2.79 -14.08
N PRO A 201 -3.54 1.67 -14.71
CA PRO A 201 -4.53 0.74 -14.17
C PRO A 201 -3.86 -0.28 -13.24
N PHE A 202 -3.36 0.20 -12.07
CA PHE A 202 -2.61 -0.60 -11.11
C PHE A 202 -3.37 -1.85 -10.68
N HIS A 203 -2.63 -2.95 -10.46
CA HIS A 203 -3.16 -4.25 -10.01
C HIS A 203 -4.10 -4.97 -10.99
N SER A 204 -4.28 -4.45 -12.20
CA SER A 204 -5.01 -5.14 -13.28
C SER A 204 -4.07 -5.97 -14.16
N VAL A 205 -4.63 -6.83 -14.99
CA VAL A 205 -3.85 -7.63 -15.98
C VAL A 205 -3.02 -6.76 -16.92
N LEU A 206 -3.40 -5.49 -17.13
CA LEU A 206 -2.66 -4.54 -17.95
C LEU A 206 -1.29 -4.18 -17.36
N MET A 207 -1.06 -4.48 -16.07
CA MET A 207 0.24 -4.32 -15.40
C MET A 207 1.21 -5.50 -15.63
N LYS A 208 0.80 -6.57 -16.33
CA LYS A 208 1.65 -7.73 -16.54
C LYS A 208 2.98 -7.40 -17.23
N PRO A 209 3.07 -6.50 -18.23
CA PRO A 209 4.37 -6.09 -18.78
C PRO A 209 5.30 -5.43 -17.75
N ALA A 210 4.75 -4.62 -16.85
CA ALA A 210 5.52 -4.05 -15.74
C ALA A 210 5.99 -5.12 -14.75
N ALA A 211 5.14 -6.11 -14.47
CA ALA A 211 5.47 -7.22 -13.59
C ALA A 211 6.62 -8.07 -14.13
N GLU A 212 6.68 -8.33 -15.43
CA GLU A 212 7.79 -9.06 -16.06
C GLU A 212 9.13 -8.31 -15.88
N GLN A 213 9.13 -6.99 -16.09
CA GLN A 213 10.33 -6.16 -15.84
C GLN A 213 10.69 -6.18 -14.35
N LEU A 214 9.69 -6.08 -13.47
CA LEU A 214 9.89 -6.10 -12.02
C LEU A 214 10.46 -7.44 -11.55
N LYS A 215 10.08 -8.55 -12.18
CA LYS A 215 10.59 -9.89 -11.86
C LYS A 215 12.10 -9.97 -11.98
N GLU A 216 12.67 -9.50 -13.07
CA GLU A 216 14.14 -9.45 -13.27
C GLU A 216 14.82 -8.61 -12.19
N LYS A 217 14.20 -7.48 -11.82
CA LYS A 217 14.72 -6.62 -10.75
C LYS A 217 14.65 -7.30 -9.38
N LEU A 218 13.56 -8.00 -9.08
CA LEU A 218 13.39 -8.76 -7.85
C LEU A 218 14.43 -9.90 -7.74
N GLU A 219 14.65 -10.63 -8.83
CA GLU A 219 15.64 -11.71 -8.88
C GLU A 219 17.05 -11.19 -8.56
N SER A 220 17.43 -10.02 -9.07
CA SER A 220 18.74 -9.41 -8.85
C SER A 220 18.86 -8.67 -7.50
N THR A 221 17.79 -8.49 -6.75
CA THR A 221 17.78 -7.82 -5.46
C THR A 221 17.93 -8.85 -4.33
N LYS A 222 18.75 -8.52 -3.31
CA LYS A 222 18.95 -9.38 -2.16
C LYS A 222 17.74 -9.35 -1.23
N PHE A 223 17.17 -10.51 -0.93
CA PHE A 223 16.11 -10.73 0.06
C PHE A 223 16.62 -11.67 1.15
N ASN A 224 16.24 -11.39 2.39
CA ASN A 224 16.48 -12.26 3.54
C ASN A 224 15.15 -12.88 4.01
N ALA A 225 15.22 -13.91 4.85
CA ALA A 225 14.05 -14.40 5.55
C ALA A 225 13.51 -13.32 6.51
N PRO A 226 12.19 -13.16 6.65
CA PRO A 226 11.60 -12.16 7.53
C PRO A 226 11.86 -12.47 9.01
N LEU A 227 12.24 -11.44 9.78
CA LEU A 227 12.34 -11.51 11.24
C LEU A 227 10.95 -11.40 11.89
N ILE A 228 10.03 -10.69 11.26
CA ILE A 228 8.64 -10.52 11.67
C ILE A 228 7.77 -11.00 10.52
N GLU A 229 6.73 -11.78 10.82
CA GLU A 229 5.83 -12.33 9.82
C GLU A 229 5.10 -11.24 9.04
N ILE A 230 4.93 -11.43 7.73
CA ILE A 230 4.23 -10.49 6.84
C ILE A 230 3.13 -11.25 6.12
N ILE A 231 1.92 -10.70 6.15
CA ILE A 231 0.80 -11.18 5.32
C ILE A 231 0.87 -10.43 3.99
N ASN A 232 1.06 -11.15 2.87
CA ASN A 232 1.14 -10.57 1.55
C ASN A 232 -0.25 -10.21 0.97
N ASN A 233 -0.29 -9.30 -0.01
CA ASN A 233 -1.54 -8.81 -0.59
C ASN A 233 -2.27 -9.82 -1.48
N VAL A 234 -1.52 -10.63 -2.21
CA VAL A 234 -2.07 -11.44 -3.31
C VAL A 234 -2.64 -12.78 -2.85
N ASP A 235 -2.00 -13.42 -1.88
CA ASP A 235 -2.40 -14.73 -1.37
C ASP A 235 -3.04 -14.67 0.03
N VAL A 236 -2.86 -13.55 0.74
CA VAL A 236 -3.22 -13.40 2.17
C VAL A 236 -2.54 -14.48 3.01
N SER A 237 -1.28 -14.73 2.74
CA SER A 237 -0.47 -15.75 3.38
C SER A 237 0.86 -15.21 3.87
N ILE A 238 1.47 -15.94 4.81
CA ILE A 238 2.79 -15.63 5.35
C ILE A 238 3.81 -16.48 4.61
N GLN A 239 4.73 -15.82 3.91
CA GLN A 239 5.86 -16.47 3.25
C GLN A 239 7.15 -16.23 4.05
N LYS A 240 7.94 -17.30 4.25
CA LYS A 240 9.22 -17.23 4.98
C LYS A 240 10.43 -17.32 4.05
N GLU A 241 10.24 -17.94 2.90
CA GLU A 241 11.29 -18.13 1.91
C GLU A 241 11.41 -16.91 1.01
N PRO A 242 12.62 -16.32 0.86
CA PRO A 242 12.84 -15.14 0.02
C PRO A 242 12.30 -15.27 -1.41
N GLU A 243 12.46 -16.43 -2.03
CA GLU A 243 12.01 -16.65 -3.40
C GLU A 243 10.48 -16.67 -3.52
N LEU A 244 9.77 -17.19 -2.50
CA LEU A 244 8.30 -17.12 -2.47
C LEU A 244 7.80 -15.69 -2.22
N ILE A 245 8.55 -14.89 -1.46
CA ILE A 245 8.24 -13.46 -1.27
C ILE A 245 8.41 -12.70 -2.59
N LYS A 246 9.50 -12.92 -3.33
CA LYS A 246 9.71 -12.32 -4.66
C LYS A 246 8.59 -12.70 -5.63
N GLU A 247 8.19 -13.97 -5.65
CA GLU A 247 7.10 -14.47 -6.50
C GLU A 247 5.76 -13.81 -6.13
N SER A 248 5.46 -13.62 -4.85
CA SER A 248 4.24 -12.93 -4.42
C SER A 248 4.25 -11.44 -4.83
N LEU A 249 5.39 -10.75 -4.75
CA LEU A 249 5.54 -9.37 -5.20
C LEU A 249 5.41 -9.21 -6.72
N TYR A 250 5.94 -10.18 -7.48
CA TYR A 250 5.73 -10.23 -8.93
C TYR A 250 4.23 -10.31 -9.26
N ARG A 251 3.51 -11.25 -8.62
CA ARG A 251 2.06 -11.40 -8.82
C ARG A 251 1.25 -10.23 -8.28
N GLN A 252 1.69 -9.59 -7.19
CA GLN A 252 1.03 -8.42 -6.61
C GLN A 252 0.87 -7.28 -7.61
N ALA A 253 1.82 -7.09 -8.53
CA ALA A 253 1.78 -5.97 -9.47
C ALA A 253 0.57 -5.99 -10.41
N PHE A 254 0.05 -7.17 -10.75
CA PHE A 254 -1.06 -7.36 -11.70
C PHE A 254 -2.23 -8.19 -11.14
N ASN A 255 -2.29 -8.37 -9.82
CA ASN A 255 -3.38 -9.04 -9.12
C ASN A 255 -3.94 -8.17 -8.00
N PRO A 256 -5.17 -8.44 -7.54
CA PRO A 256 -5.84 -7.65 -6.53
C PRO A 256 -5.10 -7.59 -5.18
N VAL A 257 -5.22 -6.43 -4.53
CA VAL A 257 -4.91 -6.24 -3.11
C VAL A 257 -6.11 -6.71 -2.29
N ARG A 258 -5.98 -7.82 -1.58
CA ARG A 258 -7.02 -8.48 -0.79
C ARG A 258 -7.04 -7.95 0.65
N TRP A 259 -7.25 -6.63 0.81
CA TRP A 259 -7.08 -5.95 2.09
C TRP A 259 -8.09 -6.39 3.14
N VAL A 260 -9.36 -6.58 2.78
CA VAL A 260 -10.40 -7.11 3.68
C VAL A 260 -9.97 -8.44 4.28
N GLU A 261 -9.50 -9.34 3.46
CA GLU A 261 -9.04 -10.66 3.90
C GLU A 261 -7.77 -10.56 4.74
N THR A 262 -6.85 -9.66 4.41
CA THR A 262 -5.63 -9.40 5.19
C THR A 262 -5.97 -8.99 6.62
N ILE A 263 -6.89 -8.04 6.82
CA ILE A 263 -7.31 -7.60 8.16
C ILE A 263 -8.03 -8.71 8.92
N ARG A 264 -8.88 -9.49 8.24
CA ARG A 264 -9.56 -10.65 8.85
C ARG A 264 -8.56 -11.73 9.27
N ALA A 265 -7.58 -12.04 8.43
CA ALA A 265 -6.51 -12.98 8.78
C ALA A 265 -5.72 -12.52 10.02
N MET A 266 -5.45 -11.21 10.15
CA MET A 266 -4.85 -10.66 11.37
C MET A 266 -5.74 -10.87 12.60
N LYS A 267 -7.04 -10.64 12.47
CA LYS A 267 -8.02 -10.91 13.53
C LYS A 267 -8.00 -12.36 13.94
N ASP A 268 -8.02 -13.27 12.99
CA ASP A 268 -8.07 -14.73 13.21
C ASP A 268 -6.84 -15.25 13.96
N ILE A 269 -5.68 -14.65 13.76
CA ILE A 269 -4.46 -14.98 14.52
C ILE A 269 -4.37 -14.24 15.88
N GLY A 270 -5.41 -13.49 16.26
CA GLY A 270 -5.52 -12.86 17.57
C GLY A 270 -4.91 -11.46 17.69
N VAL A 271 -4.70 -10.76 16.58
CA VAL A 271 -4.34 -9.32 16.61
C VAL A 271 -5.53 -8.53 17.15
N TYR A 272 -5.30 -7.71 18.16
CA TYR A 272 -6.33 -6.86 18.75
C TYR A 272 -6.17 -5.37 18.36
N LEU A 273 -4.94 -4.95 18.07
CA LEU A 273 -4.61 -3.56 17.69
C LEU A 273 -3.77 -3.56 16.42
N THR A 274 -4.18 -2.74 15.45
CA THR A 274 -3.35 -2.40 14.29
C THR A 274 -2.77 -1.01 14.44
N VAL A 275 -1.53 -0.82 14.03
CA VAL A 275 -0.83 0.47 14.03
C VAL A 275 -0.50 0.83 12.59
N GLU A 276 -1.09 1.90 12.06
CA GLU A 276 -0.77 2.40 10.73
C GLU A 276 0.49 3.27 10.78
N SER A 277 1.60 2.75 10.26
CA SER A 277 2.92 3.39 10.26
C SER A 277 3.14 4.20 9.01
N GLY A 278 3.15 5.52 9.10
CA GLY A 278 3.32 6.45 7.99
C GLY A 278 2.21 7.48 7.91
N PRO A 279 2.20 8.32 6.85
CA PRO A 279 1.29 9.47 6.77
C PRO A 279 -0.18 9.04 6.65
N GLY A 280 -1.04 9.82 7.28
CA GLY A 280 -2.49 9.64 7.22
C GLY A 280 -3.06 8.65 8.23
N LYS A 281 -4.30 8.24 7.98
CA LYS A 281 -5.07 7.29 8.81
C LYS A 281 -6.07 6.48 7.99
N VAL A 282 -5.71 6.20 6.75
CA VAL A 282 -6.59 5.51 5.79
C VAL A 282 -6.77 4.06 6.20
N LEU A 283 -5.66 3.34 6.45
CA LEU A 283 -5.71 1.93 6.83
C LEU A 283 -6.35 1.73 8.20
N SER A 284 -6.12 2.67 9.12
CA SER A 284 -6.80 2.69 10.44
C SER A 284 -8.32 2.77 10.28
N GLY A 285 -8.80 3.65 9.40
CA GLY A 285 -10.22 3.75 9.08
C GLY A 285 -10.78 2.51 8.38
N LEU A 286 -10.00 1.88 7.49
CA LEU A 286 -10.38 0.64 6.81
C LEU A 286 -10.49 -0.51 7.82
N THR A 287 -9.51 -0.66 8.72
CA THR A 287 -9.52 -1.70 9.76
C THR A 287 -10.82 -1.66 10.57
N LEU A 288 -11.21 -0.48 11.06
CA LEU A 288 -12.42 -0.31 11.86
C LEU A 288 -13.72 -0.59 11.09
N ARG A 289 -13.74 -0.40 9.77
CA ARG A 289 -14.87 -0.75 8.91
C ARG A 289 -14.92 -2.25 8.58
N ILE A 290 -13.75 -2.89 8.46
CA ILE A 290 -13.66 -4.34 8.19
C ILE A 290 -13.97 -5.14 9.44
N GLU A 291 -13.32 -4.78 10.56
CA GLU A 291 -13.41 -5.48 11.86
C GLU A 291 -13.62 -4.48 13.00
N PRO A 292 -14.87 -4.05 13.28
CA PRO A 292 -15.17 -3.07 14.33
C PRO A 292 -14.76 -3.49 15.74
N SER A 293 -14.50 -4.77 15.95
CA SER A 293 -14.04 -5.31 17.24
C SER A 293 -12.53 -5.16 17.48
N MET A 294 -11.77 -4.78 16.45
CA MET A 294 -10.35 -4.46 16.58
C MET A 294 -10.16 -3.00 16.97
N GLN A 295 -9.02 -2.71 17.59
CA GLN A 295 -8.53 -1.35 17.75
C GLN A 295 -7.60 -0.99 16.58
N SER A 296 -7.51 0.30 16.26
CA SER A 296 -6.57 0.79 15.26
C SER A 296 -6.11 2.20 15.60
N ALA A 297 -4.81 2.44 15.50
CA ALA A 297 -4.18 3.73 15.80
C ALA A 297 -3.21 4.14 14.68
N PRO A 298 -3.23 5.41 14.24
CA PRO A 298 -2.24 5.92 13.29
C PRO A 298 -0.95 6.33 14.03
N LEU A 299 0.18 6.26 13.33
CA LEU A 299 1.51 6.64 13.81
C LEU A 299 2.20 7.49 12.73
N TYR A 300 2.04 8.81 12.79
CA TYR A 300 2.56 9.75 11.77
C TYR A 300 3.17 11.02 12.35
N ASP A 301 3.10 11.24 13.68
CA ASP A 301 3.69 12.38 14.39
C ASP A 301 3.91 12.07 15.88
N PRO A 302 4.62 12.94 16.64
CA PRO A 302 4.86 12.74 18.06
C PRO A 302 3.58 12.64 18.92
N SER A 303 2.50 13.33 18.52
CA SER A 303 1.21 13.26 19.23
C SER A 303 0.54 11.90 19.08
N SER A 304 0.57 11.33 17.89
CA SER A 304 0.04 9.99 17.62
C SER A 304 0.88 8.91 18.30
N LEU A 305 2.22 9.09 18.38
CA LEU A 305 3.11 8.22 19.12
C LEU A 305 2.75 8.21 20.62
N ALA A 306 2.62 9.38 21.24
CA ALA A 306 2.26 9.49 22.67
C ALA A 306 0.91 8.80 22.95
N LYS A 307 -0.10 9.04 22.12
CA LYS A 307 -1.41 8.38 22.25
C LYS A 307 -1.33 6.86 22.14
N LEU A 308 -0.51 6.35 21.19
CA LEU A 308 -0.32 4.92 21.04
C LEU A 308 0.37 4.31 22.26
N GLN A 309 1.38 4.98 22.83
CA GLN A 309 2.05 4.57 24.08
C GLN A 309 1.08 4.56 25.25
N GLU A 310 0.23 5.58 25.41
CA GLU A 310 -0.82 5.64 26.44
C GLU A 310 -1.84 4.50 26.29
N MET A 311 -2.30 4.21 25.07
CA MET A 311 -3.19 3.08 24.79
C MET A 311 -2.61 1.75 25.27
N LEU A 312 -1.34 1.51 24.98
CA LEU A 312 -0.66 0.26 25.35
C LEU A 312 -0.34 0.17 26.84
N ALA A 313 -0.08 1.30 27.50
CA ALA A 313 0.17 1.34 28.94
C ALA A 313 -1.10 1.14 29.79
N SER A 314 -2.28 1.46 29.24
CA SER A 314 -3.57 1.31 29.93
C SER A 314 -4.18 -0.11 29.85
N GLU A 315 -3.52 -1.03 29.16
CA GLU A 315 -3.95 -2.42 28.93
C GLU A 315 -3.13 -3.45 29.72
#